data_a1c4ed39991c873db5304aa020a3e213
#
_entry.id   a1c4ed39991c873db5304aa020a3e213
#
_cell.length_a   1.000
_cell.length_b   1.000
_cell.length_c   1.000
_cell.angle_alpha   90.00
_cell.angle_beta   90.00
_cell.angle_gamma   90.00
#
_symmetry.space_group_name_H-M   'P 1'
#
loop_
_entity.id
_entity.type
_entity.pdbx_description
1 polymer ?
#
loop_
_entity_poly.entity_id
_entity_poly.type
_entity_poly.pdbx_seq_one_letter_code
_entity_poly.pdbx_strand_id
1 'polypeptide(L)'
;MAAKEVRFSGDARQRMLRGVDILADAVKVTLGPKGRNVVLDKSFGAPRITKDGVTVAKEIELADKFENMGAQMVREVASKTNDIAGDGTTTATVLAAAIVREGVKSVAAGMNPMDLKRGIDLAVEAAVEDIKARAKKITGSDEVAQVGTISANGDKSIGKMIAEAMKKVGNEGVITVEEAKSLDTELDVVEGMQFDRGYLSPYFITNADKMIAELDSPYILLFEKKLSGLQAMLPVLEAVVQSGKPLLIVAEDVEGEALATLVVNKLRGGLKIAAVKAPGFGDRRKAMLEDMAVLTGGQLISEDLGIKLENVTLDMLGKAKKVIVEKENTTIVDGSGKKADLEGRIAQIKAQIEETTSDYDREKLQERLAKLAGGVAIIKVGGATEVEVKEKKDRVDDAMHATKAAVEEGVVAGGGAALLYAIRALEKLRAGNDDQKVGIEIVRRALQSPVRQIAENAGFDGAVVAGKLLDQKDANYGFDAQKGDYVDMVKSGIIDPVKVVRTALQDAASVAGLLVTTEAMVAEKPEKKAPPMPPGGGDMGGMDF
;
A
#
# COMPACT_ATOMS: atom_id res chain seq x y z
N MET A 1 -33.63 12.85 -2.50
CA MET A 1 -32.33 13.08 -1.85
C MET A 1 -32.58 13.15 -0.35
N ALA A 2 -31.82 12.40 0.46
CA ALA A 2 -31.91 12.48 1.91
C ALA A 2 -31.53 13.90 2.40
N ALA A 3 -32.24 14.38 3.45
CA ALA A 3 -31.94 15.69 4.04
C ALA A 3 -30.51 15.70 4.60
N LYS A 4 -29.82 16.83 4.45
CA LYS A 4 -28.45 17.00 4.96
C LYS A 4 -28.48 17.75 6.29
N GLU A 5 -27.55 17.42 7.17
CA GLU A 5 -27.20 18.17 8.38
C GLU A 5 -25.86 18.87 8.13
N VAL A 6 -25.79 20.14 8.51
CA VAL A 6 -24.58 20.95 8.34
C VAL A 6 -24.11 21.42 9.71
N ARG A 7 -22.82 21.28 9.98
CA ARG A 7 -22.14 21.76 11.18
C ARG A 7 -21.07 22.76 10.77
N PHE A 8 -20.86 23.78 11.59
CA PHE A 8 -19.94 24.87 11.29
C PHE A 8 -18.98 25.13 12.44
N SER A 9 -17.87 25.79 12.13
CA SER A 9 -16.95 26.41 13.08
C SER A 9 -16.47 25.47 14.18
N GLY A 10 -16.58 25.88 15.44
CA GLY A 10 -16.09 25.13 16.61
C GLY A 10 -16.72 23.74 16.79
N ASP A 11 -18.05 23.59 16.55
CA ASP A 11 -18.73 22.29 16.68
C ASP A 11 -18.23 21.30 15.62
N ALA A 12 -18.08 21.76 14.36
CA ALA A 12 -17.55 20.93 13.29
C ALA A 12 -16.11 20.45 13.60
N ARG A 13 -15.24 21.40 13.99
CA ARG A 13 -13.84 21.10 14.32
C ARG A 13 -13.69 20.17 15.54
N GLN A 14 -14.50 20.35 16.57
CA GLN A 14 -14.43 19.52 17.77
C GLN A 14 -14.84 18.06 17.49
N ARG A 15 -15.92 17.85 16.72
CA ARG A 15 -16.36 16.51 16.32
C ARG A 15 -15.32 15.83 15.41
N MET A 16 -14.83 16.55 14.42
CA MET A 16 -13.77 16.08 13.54
C MET A 16 -12.53 15.65 14.33
N LEU A 17 -12.04 16.50 15.25
CA LEU A 17 -10.88 16.21 16.10
C LEU A 17 -11.12 14.97 16.96
N ARG A 18 -12.32 14.80 17.51
CA ARG A 18 -12.66 13.62 18.32
C ARG A 18 -12.56 12.33 17.50
N GLY A 19 -13.04 12.34 16.26
CA GLY A 19 -12.90 11.20 15.35
C GLY A 19 -11.44 10.88 15.03
N VAL A 20 -10.64 11.93 14.76
CA VAL A 20 -9.18 11.81 14.57
C VAL A 20 -8.52 11.17 15.79
N ASP A 21 -8.87 11.64 16.99
CA ASP A 21 -8.29 11.15 18.25
C ASP A 21 -8.63 9.69 18.52
N ILE A 22 -9.90 9.28 18.33
CA ILE A 22 -10.34 7.90 18.53
C ILE A 22 -9.56 6.94 17.63
N LEU A 23 -9.44 7.28 16.33
CA LEU A 23 -8.68 6.43 15.39
C LEU A 23 -7.20 6.41 15.73
N ALA A 24 -6.60 7.58 15.97
CA ALA A 24 -5.17 7.68 16.27
C ALA A 24 -4.82 6.95 17.58
N ASP A 25 -5.66 7.02 18.60
CA ASP A 25 -5.45 6.34 19.89
C ASP A 25 -5.50 4.81 19.75
N ALA A 26 -6.36 4.29 18.88
CA ALA A 26 -6.40 2.86 18.57
C ALA A 26 -5.16 2.39 17.79
N VAL A 27 -4.67 3.20 16.85
CA VAL A 27 -3.53 2.84 15.98
C VAL A 27 -2.20 3.02 16.71
N LYS A 28 -1.99 4.12 17.46
CA LYS A 28 -0.68 4.47 18.06
C LYS A 28 -0.14 3.44 19.06
N VAL A 29 -1.01 2.59 19.66
CA VAL A 29 -0.58 1.55 20.61
C VAL A 29 0.28 0.48 19.95
N THR A 30 0.25 0.36 18.62
CA THR A 30 1.04 -0.61 17.86
C THR A 30 2.46 -0.13 17.56
N LEU A 31 2.78 1.17 17.76
CA LEU A 31 4.01 1.80 17.33
C LEU A 31 5.23 1.35 18.15
N GLY A 32 6.30 1.00 17.43
CA GLY A 32 7.61 0.71 18.01
C GLY A 32 7.77 -0.72 18.52
N PRO A 33 8.98 -1.08 19.02
CA PRO A 33 9.35 -2.45 19.36
C PRO A 33 8.53 -3.04 20.53
N LYS A 34 8.01 -2.20 21.43
CA LYS A 34 7.10 -2.60 22.51
C LYS A 34 5.65 -2.23 22.23
N GLY A 35 5.31 -1.93 20.97
CA GLY A 35 3.94 -1.78 20.51
C GLY A 35 3.13 -3.07 20.75
N ARG A 36 1.83 -2.92 21.01
CA ARG A 36 0.92 -4.01 21.36
C ARG A 36 -0.04 -4.32 20.22
N ASN A 37 -0.56 -5.53 20.22
CA ASN A 37 -1.58 -5.96 19.26
C ASN A 37 -2.92 -5.28 19.54
N VAL A 38 -3.67 -5.07 18.47
CA VAL A 38 -5.10 -4.71 18.50
C VAL A 38 -5.90 -5.91 18.06
N VAL A 39 -7.03 -6.16 18.75
CA VAL A 39 -7.98 -7.22 18.41
C VAL A 39 -9.15 -6.59 17.67
N LEU A 40 -9.42 -7.11 16.48
CA LEU A 40 -10.47 -6.62 15.58
C LEU A 40 -11.59 -7.66 15.51
N ASP A 41 -12.84 -7.24 15.73
CA ASP A 41 -14.01 -8.08 15.54
C ASP A 41 -14.22 -8.39 14.05
N LYS A 42 -14.73 -9.57 13.75
CA LYS A 42 -15.07 -9.99 12.38
C LYS A 42 -16.52 -10.50 12.37
N SER A 43 -17.26 -10.11 11.35
CA SER A 43 -18.64 -10.55 11.15
C SER A 43 -18.75 -12.08 11.02
N PHE A 44 -17.70 -12.75 10.56
CA PHE A 44 -17.59 -14.21 10.46
C PHE A 44 -16.17 -14.66 10.79
N GLY A 45 -16.06 -15.76 11.53
CA GLY A 45 -14.76 -16.36 11.90
C GLY A 45 -14.23 -15.83 13.25
N ALA A 46 -12.96 -16.12 13.51
CA ALA A 46 -12.26 -15.66 14.72
C ALA A 46 -11.87 -14.18 14.62
N PRO A 47 -11.81 -13.44 15.74
CA PRO A 47 -11.26 -12.08 15.76
C PRO A 47 -9.84 -12.05 15.16
N ARG A 48 -9.52 -10.98 14.40
CA ARG A 48 -8.18 -10.76 13.84
C ARG A 48 -7.31 -10.06 14.89
N ILE A 49 -6.10 -10.53 15.07
CA ILE A 49 -5.08 -9.89 15.91
C ILE A 49 -4.01 -9.31 14.96
N THR A 50 -3.70 -8.03 15.11
CA THR A 50 -2.73 -7.35 14.25
C THR A 50 -1.99 -6.23 14.98
N LYS A 51 -0.79 -5.89 14.47
CA LYS A 51 -0.04 -4.66 14.80
C LYS A 51 0.01 -3.69 13.63
N ASP A 52 -0.49 -4.09 12.46
CA ASP A 52 -0.48 -3.23 11.29
C ASP A 52 -1.46 -2.06 11.45
N GLY A 53 -0.92 -0.84 11.35
CA GLY A 53 -1.68 0.39 11.56
C GLY A 53 -2.77 0.63 10.53
N VAL A 54 -2.55 0.30 9.26
CA VAL A 54 -3.57 0.50 8.21
C VAL A 54 -4.72 -0.48 8.37
N THR A 55 -4.45 -1.72 8.76
CA THR A 55 -5.50 -2.72 9.06
C THR A 55 -6.37 -2.25 10.23
N VAL A 56 -5.76 -1.76 11.31
CA VAL A 56 -6.53 -1.19 12.45
C VAL A 56 -7.35 0.02 12.01
N ALA A 57 -6.76 0.94 11.25
CA ALA A 57 -7.44 2.16 10.80
C ALA A 57 -8.65 1.86 9.89
N LYS A 58 -8.57 0.83 9.04
CA LYS A 58 -9.65 0.43 8.12
C LYS A 58 -10.88 -0.12 8.85
N GLU A 59 -10.72 -0.74 10.01
CA GLU A 59 -11.83 -1.34 10.77
C GLU A 59 -12.56 -0.32 11.68
N ILE A 60 -12.02 0.90 11.83
CA ILE A 60 -12.65 1.90 12.70
C ILE A 60 -13.73 2.65 11.94
N GLU A 61 -14.97 2.44 12.37
CA GLU A 61 -16.15 3.17 11.92
C GLU A 61 -16.95 3.67 13.13
N LEU A 62 -17.26 4.99 13.14
CA LEU A 62 -17.90 5.63 14.26
C LEU A 62 -19.38 5.90 13.97
N ALA A 63 -20.21 5.76 15.01
CA ALA A 63 -21.66 5.95 14.89
C ALA A 63 -22.05 7.42 14.58
N ASP A 64 -21.35 8.40 15.14
CA ASP A 64 -21.54 9.81 14.80
C ASP A 64 -20.88 10.10 13.45
N LYS A 65 -21.68 10.50 12.44
CA LYS A 65 -21.21 10.75 11.08
C LYS A 65 -20.14 11.83 10.98
N PHE A 66 -20.17 12.84 11.83
CA PHE A 66 -19.19 13.94 11.83
C PHE A 66 -17.87 13.49 12.47
N GLU A 67 -17.92 12.74 13.56
CA GLU A 67 -16.73 12.11 14.15
C GLU A 67 -16.13 11.11 13.16
N ASN A 68 -16.98 10.32 12.50
CA ASN A 68 -16.55 9.34 11.50
C ASN A 68 -15.85 9.99 10.30
N MET A 69 -16.28 11.16 9.84
CA MET A 69 -15.55 11.90 8.80
C MET A 69 -14.12 12.22 9.23
N GLY A 70 -13.89 12.65 10.47
CA GLY A 70 -12.54 12.89 11.00
C GLY A 70 -11.70 11.62 11.02
N ALA A 71 -12.27 10.51 11.50
CA ALA A 71 -11.62 9.20 11.48
C ALA A 71 -11.28 8.75 10.06
N GLN A 72 -12.23 8.86 9.12
CA GLN A 72 -12.01 8.47 7.72
C GLN A 72 -10.90 9.27 7.03
N MET A 73 -10.75 10.57 7.33
CA MET A 73 -9.65 11.37 6.78
C MET A 73 -8.28 10.87 7.25
N VAL A 74 -8.14 10.49 8.51
CA VAL A 74 -6.88 9.91 9.00
C VAL A 74 -6.68 8.47 8.52
N ARG A 75 -7.76 7.71 8.33
CA ARG A 75 -7.69 6.41 7.64
C ARG A 75 -7.13 6.54 6.23
N GLU A 76 -7.51 7.60 5.50
CA GLU A 76 -6.96 7.88 4.17
C GLU A 76 -5.45 8.14 4.22
N VAL A 77 -4.94 8.83 5.26
CA VAL A 77 -3.49 9.00 5.48
C VAL A 77 -2.80 7.65 5.58
N ALA A 78 -3.29 6.76 6.46
CA ALA A 78 -2.70 5.44 6.64
C ALA A 78 -2.74 4.61 5.34
N SER A 79 -3.87 4.64 4.61
CA SER A 79 -4.03 3.92 3.34
C SER A 79 -3.09 4.45 2.28
N LYS A 80 -2.97 5.77 2.12
CA LYS A 80 -2.10 6.39 1.12
C LYS A 80 -0.62 6.12 1.39
N THR A 81 -0.19 6.19 2.66
CA THR A 81 1.17 5.85 3.07
C THR A 81 1.48 4.38 2.76
N ASN A 82 0.52 3.49 3.01
CA ASN A 82 0.65 2.07 2.64
C ASN A 82 0.80 1.88 1.12
N ASP A 83 -0.03 2.55 0.32
CA ASP A 83 0.01 2.45 -1.15
C ASP A 83 1.37 2.89 -1.74
N ILE A 84 2.02 3.90 -1.14
CA ILE A 84 3.27 4.49 -1.66
C ILE A 84 4.52 3.80 -1.11
N ALA A 85 4.54 3.52 0.20
CA ALA A 85 5.72 3.07 0.92
C ALA A 85 5.59 1.64 1.50
N GLY A 86 4.37 1.11 1.60
CA GLY A 86 4.07 -0.22 2.12
C GLY A 86 4.31 -0.39 3.63
N ASP A 87 4.77 0.66 4.31
CA ASP A 87 5.05 0.70 5.76
C ASP A 87 4.91 2.14 6.27
N GLY A 88 5.03 2.36 7.60
CA GLY A 88 4.98 3.69 8.22
C GLY A 88 3.57 4.22 8.48
N THR A 89 2.55 3.43 8.32
CA THR A 89 1.13 3.79 8.46
C THR A 89 0.77 4.30 9.85
N THR A 90 1.32 3.68 10.90
CA THR A 90 1.17 4.11 12.29
C THR A 90 1.87 5.46 12.54
N THR A 91 3.08 5.64 12.01
CA THR A 91 3.82 6.91 12.13
C THR A 91 3.06 8.05 11.44
N ALA A 92 2.52 7.82 10.26
CA ALA A 92 1.71 8.77 9.52
C ALA A 92 0.44 9.18 10.29
N THR A 93 -0.24 8.21 10.88
CA THR A 93 -1.43 8.42 11.73
C THR A 93 -1.10 9.30 12.94
N VAL A 94 0.00 9.01 13.65
CA VAL A 94 0.46 9.78 14.82
C VAL A 94 0.81 11.21 14.44
N LEU A 95 1.52 11.40 13.32
CA LEU A 95 1.87 12.73 12.80
C LEU A 95 0.62 13.53 12.40
N ALA A 96 -0.31 12.92 11.66
CA ALA A 96 -1.55 13.56 11.25
C ALA A 96 -2.37 14.04 12.46
N ALA A 97 -2.57 13.17 13.44
CA ALA A 97 -3.29 13.54 14.67
C ALA A 97 -2.60 14.67 15.43
N ALA A 98 -1.26 14.67 15.51
CA ALA A 98 -0.51 15.72 16.18
C ALA A 98 -0.66 17.07 15.46
N ILE A 99 -0.56 17.11 14.13
CA ILE A 99 -0.73 18.32 13.32
C ILE A 99 -2.16 18.85 13.45
N VAL A 100 -3.18 17.98 13.36
CA VAL A 100 -4.59 18.39 13.50
C VAL A 100 -4.87 18.96 14.89
N ARG A 101 -4.40 18.31 15.97
CA ARG A 101 -4.59 18.78 17.36
C ARG A 101 -4.02 20.17 17.58
N GLU A 102 -2.79 20.43 17.13
CA GLU A 102 -2.15 21.74 17.28
C GLU A 102 -2.77 22.78 16.34
N GLY A 103 -3.10 22.38 15.10
CA GLY A 103 -3.75 23.25 14.12
C GLY A 103 -5.13 23.73 14.57
N VAL A 104 -5.99 22.83 15.06
CA VAL A 104 -7.33 23.18 15.57
C VAL A 104 -7.24 24.13 16.76
N LYS A 105 -6.27 23.98 17.67
CA LYS A 105 -6.03 24.92 18.78
C LYS A 105 -5.69 26.32 18.25
N SER A 106 -4.83 26.40 17.24
CA SER A 106 -4.39 27.68 16.65
C SER A 106 -5.53 28.38 15.91
N VAL A 107 -6.36 27.63 15.17
CA VAL A 107 -7.58 28.18 14.54
C VAL A 107 -8.58 28.67 15.59
N ALA A 108 -8.77 27.94 16.69
CA ALA A 108 -9.64 28.35 17.79
C ALA A 108 -9.13 29.63 18.50
N ALA A 109 -7.82 29.87 18.46
CA ALA A 109 -7.20 31.11 18.94
C ALA A 109 -7.33 32.27 17.95
N GLY A 110 -7.99 32.11 16.81
CA GLY A 110 -8.29 33.17 15.85
C GLY A 110 -7.24 33.33 14.72
N MET A 111 -6.31 32.41 14.57
CA MET A 111 -5.32 32.44 13.49
C MET A 111 -5.93 32.06 12.14
N ASN A 112 -5.39 32.61 11.06
CA ASN A 112 -5.85 32.33 9.70
C ASN A 112 -5.50 30.89 9.28
N PRO A 113 -6.49 29.99 9.06
CA PRO A 113 -6.23 28.60 8.74
C PRO A 113 -5.43 28.40 7.46
N MET A 114 -5.61 29.28 6.46
CA MET A 114 -4.91 29.19 5.18
C MET A 114 -3.42 29.54 5.32
N ASP A 115 -3.09 30.52 6.19
CA ASP A 115 -1.70 30.84 6.47
C ASP A 115 -1.04 29.80 7.38
N LEU A 116 -1.78 29.24 8.34
CA LEU A 116 -1.31 28.06 9.10
C LEU A 116 -0.93 26.94 8.15
N LYS A 117 -1.79 26.62 7.17
CA LYS A 117 -1.51 25.57 6.18
C LYS A 117 -0.26 25.88 5.36
N ARG A 118 -0.08 27.12 4.88
CA ARG A 118 1.14 27.53 4.16
C ARG A 118 2.40 27.35 5.01
N GLY A 119 2.32 27.66 6.30
CA GLY A 119 3.42 27.44 7.25
C GLY A 119 3.71 25.96 7.47
N ILE A 120 2.67 25.11 7.54
CA ILE A 120 2.80 23.65 7.61
C ILE A 120 3.49 23.12 6.34
N ASP A 121 3.03 23.54 5.16
CA ASP A 121 3.59 23.08 3.88
C ASP A 121 5.09 23.43 3.78
N LEU A 122 5.48 24.68 4.11
CA LEU A 122 6.89 25.12 4.15
C LEU A 122 7.76 24.28 5.10
N ALA A 123 7.24 23.98 6.29
CA ALA A 123 7.96 23.20 7.29
C ALA A 123 8.15 21.75 6.87
N VAL A 124 7.14 21.15 6.26
CA VAL A 124 7.19 19.75 5.76
C VAL A 124 8.19 19.63 4.62
N GLU A 125 8.19 20.57 3.67
CA GLU A 125 9.15 20.59 2.56
C GLU A 125 10.59 20.62 3.09
N ALA A 126 10.90 21.53 4.01
CA ALA A 126 12.23 21.64 4.60
C ALA A 126 12.63 20.40 5.43
N ALA A 127 11.69 19.82 6.18
CA ALA A 127 11.96 18.59 6.94
C ALA A 127 12.23 17.40 6.02
N VAL A 128 11.49 17.26 4.91
CA VAL A 128 11.68 16.20 3.92
C VAL A 128 13.04 16.34 3.21
N GLU A 129 13.42 17.56 2.84
CA GLU A 129 14.75 17.81 2.25
C GLU A 129 15.88 17.45 3.21
N ASP A 130 15.77 17.80 4.49
CA ASP A 130 16.76 17.45 5.51
C ASP A 130 16.85 15.93 5.72
N ILE A 131 15.71 15.21 5.76
CA ILE A 131 15.67 13.75 5.88
C ILE A 131 16.36 13.10 4.67
N LYS A 132 16.05 13.56 3.44
CA LYS A 132 16.71 13.07 2.22
C LYS A 132 18.20 13.35 2.20
N ALA A 133 18.64 14.53 2.66
CA ALA A 133 20.05 14.90 2.72
C ALA A 133 20.86 14.03 3.69
N ARG A 134 20.22 13.47 4.73
CA ARG A 134 20.83 12.56 5.70
C ARG A 134 20.77 11.08 5.29
N ALA A 135 20.18 10.77 4.15
CA ALA A 135 20.03 9.41 3.67
C ALA A 135 21.37 8.70 3.47
N LYS A 136 21.48 7.51 4.03
CA LYS A 136 22.61 6.60 3.80
C LYS A 136 22.16 5.51 2.81
N LYS A 137 22.83 5.38 1.66
CA LYS A 137 22.54 4.32 0.70
C LYS A 137 22.86 2.95 1.29
N ILE A 138 22.01 1.98 1.02
CA ILE A 138 22.23 0.58 1.33
C ILE A 138 23.15 -0.02 0.26
N THR A 139 24.21 -0.68 0.68
CA THR A 139 25.19 -1.28 -0.22
C THR A 139 25.36 -2.78 -0.04
N GLY A 140 24.87 -3.34 1.07
CA GLY A 140 25.12 -4.73 1.45
C GLY A 140 23.86 -5.50 1.85
N SER A 141 23.92 -6.84 1.68
CA SER A 141 22.87 -7.77 2.09
C SER A 141 22.59 -7.73 3.60
N ASP A 142 23.61 -7.41 4.42
CA ASP A 142 23.45 -7.32 5.87
C ASP A 142 22.62 -6.10 6.29
N GLU A 143 22.78 -4.95 5.60
CA GLU A 143 21.96 -3.75 5.81
C GLU A 143 20.52 -4.01 5.38
N VAL A 144 20.31 -4.72 4.28
CA VAL A 144 18.98 -5.18 3.82
C VAL A 144 18.33 -6.06 4.89
N ALA A 145 19.06 -7.03 5.45
CA ALA A 145 18.57 -7.89 6.52
C ALA A 145 18.24 -7.13 7.81
N GLN A 146 18.99 -6.05 8.13
CA GLN A 146 18.71 -5.19 9.27
C GLN A 146 17.39 -4.44 9.11
N VAL A 147 17.14 -3.81 7.95
CA VAL A 147 15.86 -3.14 7.66
C VAL A 147 14.70 -4.12 7.79
N GLY A 148 14.78 -5.29 7.14
CA GLY A 148 13.76 -6.32 7.22
C GLY A 148 13.53 -6.81 8.66
N THR A 149 14.59 -6.92 9.46
CA THR A 149 14.49 -7.30 10.88
C THR A 149 13.76 -6.25 11.70
N ILE A 150 14.06 -4.96 11.51
CA ILE A 150 13.40 -3.86 12.25
C ILE A 150 11.93 -3.78 11.90
N SER A 151 11.59 -3.77 10.63
CA SER A 151 10.19 -3.72 10.17
C SER A 151 9.42 -4.99 10.60
N ALA A 152 10.08 -6.16 10.67
CA ALA A 152 9.53 -7.39 11.21
C ALA A 152 9.50 -7.45 12.76
N ASN A 153 9.51 -6.32 13.47
CA ASN A 153 9.50 -6.24 14.93
C ASN A 153 10.64 -7.00 15.64
N GLY A 154 11.82 -7.02 15.03
CA GLY A 154 13.02 -7.66 15.59
C GLY A 154 13.22 -9.13 15.19
N ASP A 155 12.39 -9.68 14.33
CA ASP A 155 12.52 -11.05 13.83
C ASP A 155 13.63 -11.16 12.79
N LYS A 156 14.79 -11.64 13.25
CA LYS A 156 15.98 -11.81 12.40
C LYS A 156 15.82 -12.86 11.30
N SER A 157 14.92 -13.83 11.49
CA SER A 157 14.70 -14.88 10.51
C SER A 157 14.01 -14.31 9.27
N ILE A 158 13.03 -13.44 9.47
CA ILE A 158 12.32 -12.71 8.41
C ILE A 158 13.29 -11.79 7.66
N GLY A 159 14.09 -10.97 8.38
CA GLY A 159 15.05 -10.08 7.74
C GLY A 159 16.08 -10.80 6.87
N LYS A 160 16.62 -11.93 7.35
CA LYS A 160 17.55 -12.75 6.56
C LYS A 160 16.88 -13.35 5.32
N MET A 161 15.65 -13.83 5.46
CA MET A 161 14.89 -14.43 4.35
C MET A 161 14.60 -13.41 3.24
N ILE A 162 14.22 -12.18 3.61
CA ILE A 162 14.01 -11.09 2.64
C ILE A 162 15.32 -10.73 1.95
N ALA A 163 16.43 -10.61 2.68
CA ALA A 163 17.74 -10.34 2.08
C ALA A 163 18.20 -11.45 1.12
N GLU A 164 17.93 -12.72 1.46
CA GLU A 164 18.20 -13.86 0.58
C GLU A 164 17.30 -13.83 -0.67
N ALA A 165 16.02 -13.52 -0.51
CA ALA A 165 15.09 -13.35 -1.61
C ALA A 165 15.57 -12.27 -2.57
N MET A 166 15.90 -11.06 -2.05
CA MET A 166 16.42 -9.95 -2.88
C MET A 166 17.75 -10.31 -3.57
N LYS A 167 18.62 -11.07 -2.91
CA LYS A 167 19.87 -11.52 -3.53
C LYS A 167 19.63 -12.47 -4.70
N LYS A 168 18.59 -13.33 -4.62
CA LYS A 168 18.26 -14.31 -5.68
C LYS A 168 17.58 -13.65 -6.87
N VAL A 169 16.63 -12.74 -6.63
CA VAL A 169 15.86 -12.10 -7.72
C VAL A 169 16.41 -10.74 -8.17
N GLY A 170 17.38 -10.17 -7.43
CA GLY A 170 17.93 -8.84 -7.69
C GLY A 170 17.06 -7.71 -7.14
N ASN A 171 17.55 -6.47 -7.26
CA ASN A 171 16.86 -5.28 -6.72
C ASN A 171 15.53 -4.99 -7.44
N GLU A 172 15.47 -5.28 -8.72
CA GLU A 172 14.27 -5.14 -9.58
C GLU A 172 13.35 -6.37 -9.53
N GLY A 173 13.79 -7.42 -8.82
CA GLY A 173 13.05 -8.67 -8.71
C GLY A 173 11.81 -8.56 -7.84
N VAL A 174 10.87 -9.46 -8.07
CA VAL A 174 9.59 -9.49 -7.37
C VAL A 174 9.66 -10.46 -6.21
N ILE A 175 9.17 -10.04 -5.05
CA ILE A 175 8.97 -10.89 -3.88
C ILE A 175 7.49 -10.88 -3.55
N THR A 176 6.89 -12.06 -3.41
CA THR A 176 5.49 -12.24 -2.99
C THR A 176 5.44 -13.02 -1.68
N VAL A 177 4.41 -12.79 -0.88
CA VAL A 177 4.21 -13.49 0.39
C VAL A 177 2.92 -14.29 0.34
N GLU A 178 3.02 -15.59 0.54
CA GLU A 178 1.90 -16.53 0.52
C GLU A 178 1.76 -17.26 1.85
N GLU A 179 0.56 -17.80 2.12
CA GLU A 179 0.33 -18.66 3.27
C GLU A 179 0.80 -20.08 2.95
N ALA A 180 1.66 -20.65 3.80
CA ALA A 180 2.04 -22.06 3.71
C ALA A 180 1.00 -22.95 4.37
N LYS A 181 0.96 -24.22 3.95
CA LYS A 181 0.23 -25.27 4.65
C LYS A 181 1.10 -26.01 5.68
N SER A 182 2.39 -25.64 5.76
CA SER A 182 3.40 -26.19 6.67
C SER A 182 3.54 -25.30 7.91
N LEU A 183 4.21 -25.83 8.95
CA LEU A 183 4.58 -25.07 10.13
C LEU A 183 5.76 -24.12 9.86
N ASP A 184 6.63 -24.51 8.93
CA ASP A 184 7.85 -23.77 8.60
C ASP A 184 7.60 -22.72 7.52
N THR A 185 8.37 -21.62 7.60
CA THR A 185 8.39 -20.59 6.58
C THR A 185 9.51 -20.91 5.58
N GLU A 186 9.19 -20.93 4.29
CA GLU A 186 10.07 -21.34 3.21
C GLU A 186 10.22 -20.23 2.15
N LEU A 187 11.36 -20.21 1.46
CA LEU A 187 11.65 -19.32 0.34
C LEU A 187 11.82 -20.14 -0.95
N ASP A 188 10.89 -19.96 -1.88
CA ASP A 188 10.97 -20.51 -3.24
C ASP A 188 11.28 -19.38 -4.23
N VAL A 189 11.96 -19.75 -5.34
CA VAL A 189 12.15 -18.86 -6.48
C VAL A 189 11.63 -19.57 -7.73
N VAL A 190 10.73 -18.89 -8.43
CA VAL A 190 10.05 -19.42 -9.62
C VAL A 190 10.16 -18.45 -10.78
N GLU A 191 9.92 -18.95 -11.99
CA GLU A 191 9.81 -18.11 -13.17
C GLU A 191 8.59 -17.18 -13.05
N GLY A 192 8.75 -15.90 -13.39
CA GLY A 192 7.67 -14.93 -13.26
C GLY A 192 8.12 -13.52 -13.58
N MET A 193 7.18 -12.60 -13.64
CA MET A 193 7.46 -11.18 -13.84
C MET A 193 6.38 -10.27 -13.26
N GLN A 194 6.75 -9.03 -12.95
CA GLN A 194 5.82 -7.95 -12.60
C GLN A 194 5.89 -6.82 -13.63
N PHE A 195 4.77 -6.18 -13.89
CA PHE A 195 4.69 -4.98 -14.71
C PHE A 195 3.74 -3.94 -14.11
N ASP A 196 4.02 -2.67 -14.43
CA ASP A 196 3.36 -1.50 -13.85
C ASP A 196 2.03 -1.22 -14.55
N ARG A 197 1.04 -2.06 -14.34
CA ARG A 197 -0.36 -1.89 -14.74
C ARG A 197 -1.24 -2.71 -13.81
N GLY A 198 -2.18 -2.08 -13.15
CA GLY A 198 -3.14 -2.72 -12.29
C GLY A 198 -4.50 -2.98 -12.97
N TYR A 199 -5.48 -3.38 -12.17
CA TYR A 199 -6.82 -3.69 -12.68
C TYR A 199 -7.52 -2.46 -13.25
N LEU A 200 -8.23 -2.65 -14.38
CA LEU A 200 -9.00 -1.59 -15.04
C LEU A 200 -10.28 -1.22 -14.29
N SER A 201 -10.71 -2.05 -13.36
CA SER A 201 -11.90 -1.80 -12.55
C SER A 201 -11.75 -2.42 -11.16
N PRO A 202 -12.08 -1.69 -10.08
CA PRO A 202 -12.11 -2.24 -8.72
C PRO A 202 -13.07 -3.42 -8.57
N TYR A 203 -14.04 -3.56 -9.46
CA TYR A 203 -14.96 -4.70 -9.45
C TYR A 203 -14.29 -6.03 -9.80
N PHE A 204 -13.06 -6.04 -10.31
CA PHE A 204 -12.27 -7.27 -10.50
C PHE A 204 -11.65 -7.81 -9.21
N ILE A 205 -11.61 -7.03 -8.12
CA ILE A 205 -11.05 -7.43 -6.83
C ILE A 205 -11.71 -8.73 -6.33
N THR A 206 -10.89 -9.66 -5.87
CA THR A 206 -11.30 -10.92 -5.24
C THR A 206 -11.02 -10.93 -3.74
N ASN A 207 -10.02 -10.16 -3.29
CA ASN A 207 -9.63 -9.97 -1.90
C ASN A 207 -9.81 -8.50 -1.52
N ALA A 208 -10.91 -8.19 -0.86
CA ALA A 208 -11.27 -6.82 -0.50
C ALA A 208 -10.35 -6.24 0.59
N ASP A 209 -9.82 -7.06 1.50
CA ASP A 209 -8.93 -6.61 2.58
C ASP A 209 -7.62 -6.03 2.02
N LYS A 210 -7.08 -6.69 1.00
CA LYS A 210 -5.84 -6.26 0.31
C LYS A 210 -6.08 -5.41 -0.94
N MET A 211 -7.33 -5.25 -1.37
CA MET A 211 -7.70 -4.55 -2.61
C MET A 211 -7.01 -5.14 -3.86
N ILE A 212 -6.90 -6.47 -3.95
CA ILE A 212 -6.24 -7.18 -5.05
C ILE A 212 -7.17 -8.19 -5.72
N ALA A 213 -6.89 -8.51 -6.98
CA ALA A 213 -7.49 -9.64 -7.67
C ALA A 213 -6.46 -10.78 -7.75
N GLU A 214 -6.75 -11.89 -7.08
CA GLU A 214 -5.94 -13.12 -7.13
C GLU A 214 -6.62 -14.12 -8.04
N LEU A 215 -5.88 -14.64 -9.02
CA LEU A 215 -6.34 -15.63 -9.98
C LEU A 215 -5.44 -16.87 -9.88
N ASP A 216 -6.00 -17.99 -9.44
CA ASP A 216 -5.28 -19.26 -9.30
C ASP A 216 -5.40 -20.09 -10.57
N SER A 217 -4.27 -20.50 -11.11
CA SER A 217 -4.14 -21.28 -12.36
C SER A 217 -4.90 -20.66 -13.55
N PRO A 218 -4.76 -19.33 -13.80
CA PRO A 218 -5.52 -18.64 -14.83
C PRO A 218 -5.03 -18.99 -16.24
N TYR A 219 -5.94 -18.78 -17.21
CA TYR A 219 -5.56 -18.49 -18.58
C TYR A 219 -5.19 -17.01 -18.72
N ILE A 220 -4.29 -16.69 -19.65
CA ILE A 220 -3.81 -15.33 -19.91
C ILE A 220 -3.96 -15.05 -21.40
N LEU A 221 -4.85 -14.11 -21.73
CA LEU A 221 -5.03 -13.60 -23.08
C LEU A 221 -4.13 -12.38 -23.28
N LEU A 222 -3.19 -12.46 -24.20
CA LEU A 222 -2.30 -11.37 -24.59
C LEU A 222 -2.75 -10.80 -25.93
N PHE A 223 -3.32 -9.61 -25.93
CA PHE A 223 -3.89 -8.98 -27.13
C PHE A 223 -3.23 -7.64 -27.44
N GLU A 224 -2.78 -7.44 -28.67
CA GLU A 224 -2.03 -6.26 -29.06
C GLU A 224 -2.85 -4.98 -29.11
N LYS A 225 -4.14 -5.07 -29.50
CA LYS A 225 -5.03 -3.94 -29.73
C LYS A 225 -5.98 -3.68 -28.57
N LYS A 226 -6.81 -2.65 -28.71
CA LYS A 226 -7.88 -2.33 -27.77
C LYS A 226 -9.06 -3.30 -27.91
N LEU A 227 -9.70 -3.58 -26.78
CA LEU A 227 -10.95 -4.33 -26.69
C LEU A 227 -12.08 -3.38 -26.32
N SER A 228 -12.93 -3.00 -27.30
CA SER A 228 -14.11 -2.14 -27.08
C SER A 228 -15.43 -2.91 -27.18
N GLY A 229 -15.46 -4.03 -27.90
CA GLY A 229 -16.60 -4.94 -28.03
C GLY A 229 -16.23 -6.38 -27.72
N LEU A 230 -17.19 -7.20 -27.27
CA LEU A 230 -16.95 -8.59 -26.88
C LEU A 230 -17.23 -9.62 -27.96
N GLN A 231 -17.84 -9.25 -29.07
CA GLN A 231 -18.34 -10.20 -30.06
C GLN A 231 -17.24 -11.12 -30.60
N ALA A 232 -16.05 -10.55 -30.92
CA ALA A 232 -14.89 -11.30 -31.36
C ALA A 232 -14.29 -12.22 -30.28
N MET A 233 -14.56 -11.95 -29.01
CA MET A 233 -14.01 -12.66 -27.87
C MET A 233 -14.97 -13.71 -27.29
N LEU A 234 -16.22 -13.76 -27.73
CA LEU A 234 -17.23 -14.68 -27.20
C LEU A 234 -16.78 -16.15 -27.25
N PRO A 235 -16.20 -16.67 -28.35
CA PRO A 235 -15.78 -18.08 -28.41
C PRO A 235 -14.76 -18.43 -27.34
N VAL A 236 -13.77 -17.58 -27.12
CA VAL A 236 -12.73 -17.82 -26.09
C VAL A 236 -13.29 -17.66 -24.68
N LEU A 237 -14.21 -16.71 -24.45
CA LEU A 237 -14.87 -16.57 -23.15
C LEU A 237 -15.73 -17.79 -22.80
N GLU A 238 -16.49 -18.30 -23.73
CA GLU A 238 -17.30 -19.52 -23.55
C GLU A 238 -16.41 -20.72 -23.22
N ALA A 239 -15.29 -20.90 -23.94
CA ALA A 239 -14.34 -21.96 -23.68
C ALA A 239 -13.69 -21.84 -22.29
N VAL A 240 -13.35 -20.62 -21.85
CA VAL A 240 -12.81 -20.33 -20.52
C VAL A 240 -13.85 -20.65 -19.43
N VAL A 241 -15.10 -20.22 -19.61
CA VAL A 241 -16.20 -20.54 -18.67
C VAL A 241 -16.38 -22.04 -18.53
N GLN A 242 -16.41 -22.78 -19.65
CA GLN A 242 -16.52 -24.26 -19.64
C GLN A 242 -15.35 -24.94 -18.92
N SER A 243 -14.15 -24.35 -18.99
CA SER A 243 -12.97 -24.88 -18.28
C SER A 243 -13.02 -24.67 -16.77
N GLY A 244 -13.85 -23.73 -16.27
CA GLY A 244 -13.95 -23.34 -14.86
C GLY A 244 -12.74 -22.55 -14.33
N LYS A 245 -11.74 -22.25 -15.18
CA LYS A 245 -10.53 -21.53 -14.80
C LYS A 245 -10.72 -20.01 -14.91
N PRO A 246 -9.97 -19.23 -14.10
CA PRO A 246 -9.95 -17.77 -14.25
C PRO A 246 -9.27 -17.33 -15.57
N LEU A 247 -9.56 -16.10 -15.99
CA LEU A 247 -8.95 -15.45 -17.14
C LEU A 247 -8.33 -14.10 -16.74
N LEU A 248 -7.08 -13.88 -17.09
CA LEU A 248 -6.48 -12.56 -17.16
C LEU A 248 -6.49 -12.08 -18.61
N ILE A 249 -6.97 -10.87 -18.84
CA ILE A 249 -6.84 -10.18 -20.13
C ILE A 249 -5.79 -9.09 -20.01
N VAL A 250 -4.77 -9.15 -20.86
CA VAL A 250 -3.75 -8.11 -21.02
C VAL A 250 -3.90 -7.57 -22.44
N ALA A 251 -4.39 -6.35 -22.58
CA ALA A 251 -4.63 -5.71 -23.88
C ALA A 251 -4.14 -4.26 -23.87
N GLU A 252 -4.01 -3.63 -25.05
CA GLU A 252 -3.70 -2.19 -25.11
C GLU A 252 -4.62 -1.37 -24.21
N ASP A 253 -5.91 -1.64 -24.29
CA ASP A 253 -6.95 -1.13 -23.41
C ASP A 253 -8.17 -2.06 -23.44
N VAL A 254 -8.98 -2.05 -22.38
CA VAL A 254 -10.32 -2.68 -22.37
C VAL A 254 -11.31 -1.62 -21.92
N GLU A 255 -12.18 -1.19 -22.83
CA GLU A 255 -13.03 -0.02 -22.62
C GLU A 255 -14.47 -0.25 -23.08
N GLY A 256 -15.35 0.69 -22.76
CA GLY A 256 -16.73 0.73 -23.26
C GLY A 256 -17.56 -0.52 -22.88
N GLU A 257 -18.25 -1.07 -23.88
CA GLU A 257 -19.12 -2.24 -23.71
C GLU A 257 -18.35 -3.49 -23.24
N ALA A 258 -17.12 -3.68 -23.71
CA ALA A 258 -16.30 -4.82 -23.33
C ALA A 258 -16.04 -4.83 -21.81
N LEU A 259 -15.53 -3.72 -21.26
CA LEU A 259 -15.24 -3.62 -19.83
C LEU A 259 -16.51 -3.77 -18.98
N ALA A 260 -17.59 -3.08 -19.35
CA ALA A 260 -18.86 -3.14 -18.63
C ALA A 260 -19.42 -4.58 -18.56
N THR A 261 -19.38 -5.29 -19.68
CA THR A 261 -19.91 -6.66 -19.76
C THR A 261 -19.03 -7.65 -18.98
N LEU A 262 -17.69 -7.51 -19.02
CA LEU A 262 -16.79 -8.34 -18.20
C LEU A 262 -17.05 -8.15 -16.71
N VAL A 263 -17.21 -6.89 -16.27
CA VAL A 263 -17.55 -6.57 -14.87
C VAL A 263 -18.90 -7.18 -14.46
N VAL A 264 -19.94 -7.01 -15.28
CA VAL A 264 -21.28 -7.59 -14.98
C VAL A 264 -21.23 -9.12 -14.87
N ASN A 265 -20.54 -9.80 -15.78
CA ASN A 265 -20.42 -11.25 -15.75
C ASN A 265 -19.61 -11.74 -14.54
N LYS A 266 -18.57 -11.01 -14.14
CA LYS A 266 -17.82 -11.30 -12.92
C LYS A 266 -18.70 -11.14 -11.67
N LEU A 267 -19.47 -10.04 -11.57
CA LEU A 267 -20.36 -9.79 -10.43
C LEU A 267 -21.49 -10.83 -10.32
N ARG A 268 -21.96 -11.35 -11.45
CA ARG A 268 -22.95 -12.45 -11.50
C ARG A 268 -22.36 -13.83 -11.16
N GLY A 269 -21.04 -13.91 -10.92
CA GLY A 269 -20.36 -15.17 -10.62
C GLY A 269 -20.17 -16.11 -11.81
N GLY A 270 -20.54 -15.69 -13.04
CA GLY A 270 -20.41 -16.52 -14.25
C GLY A 270 -18.99 -16.59 -14.79
N LEU A 271 -18.13 -15.64 -14.45
CA LEU A 271 -16.77 -15.57 -14.97
C LEU A 271 -15.79 -15.07 -13.90
N LYS A 272 -14.73 -15.81 -13.67
CA LYS A 272 -13.59 -15.38 -12.83
C LYS A 272 -12.59 -14.66 -13.73
N ILE A 273 -12.56 -13.32 -13.69
CA ILE A 273 -11.77 -12.53 -14.64
C ILE A 273 -11.18 -11.29 -14.02
N ALA A 274 -10.03 -10.87 -14.54
CA ALA A 274 -9.46 -9.54 -14.40
C ALA A 274 -8.96 -9.05 -15.76
N ALA A 275 -8.96 -7.73 -15.95
CA ALA A 275 -8.44 -7.09 -17.14
C ALA A 275 -7.48 -5.96 -16.75
N VAL A 276 -6.35 -5.89 -17.45
CA VAL A 276 -5.29 -4.91 -17.24
C VAL A 276 -4.81 -4.35 -18.57
N LYS A 277 -4.23 -3.14 -18.54
CA LYS A 277 -3.53 -2.59 -19.71
C LYS A 277 -2.18 -3.25 -19.90
N ALA A 278 -1.80 -3.48 -21.14
CA ALA A 278 -0.45 -3.89 -21.47
C ALA A 278 0.55 -2.76 -21.14
N PRO A 279 1.72 -3.08 -20.58
CA PRO A 279 2.74 -2.09 -20.29
C PRO A 279 3.44 -1.59 -21.57
N GLY A 280 3.95 -0.34 -21.52
CA GLY A 280 4.64 0.28 -22.64
C GLY A 280 3.72 0.84 -23.71
N PHE A 281 4.32 1.34 -24.80
CA PHE A 281 3.65 1.96 -25.95
C PHE A 281 4.31 1.50 -27.25
N GLY A 282 3.52 1.40 -28.34
CA GLY A 282 4.02 1.04 -29.67
C GLY A 282 4.80 -0.29 -29.67
N ASP A 283 5.96 -0.33 -30.32
CA ASP A 283 6.77 -1.54 -30.46
C ASP A 283 7.25 -2.10 -29.12
N ARG A 284 7.45 -1.24 -28.10
CA ARG A 284 7.82 -1.70 -26.76
C ARG A 284 6.70 -2.49 -26.10
N ARG A 285 5.45 -2.05 -26.27
CA ARG A 285 4.30 -2.79 -25.76
C ARG A 285 4.23 -4.17 -26.40
N LYS A 286 4.41 -4.25 -27.72
CA LYS A 286 4.46 -5.52 -28.46
C LYS A 286 5.56 -6.42 -27.95
N ALA A 287 6.78 -5.89 -27.78
CA ALA A 287 7.91 -6.65 -27.25
C ALA A 287 7.67 -7.17 -25.82
N MET A 288 7.02 -6.39 -24.94
CA MET A 288 6.67 -6.83 -23.59
C MET A 288 5.56 -7.89 -23.59
N LEU A 289 4.56 -7.78 -24.47
CA LEU A 289 3.55 -8.81 -24.65
C LEU A 289 4.15 -10.12 -25.18
N GLU A 290 5.15 -10.06 -26.08
CA GLU A 290 5.91 -11.22 -26.51
C GLU A 290 6.71 -11.86 -25.38
N ASP A 291 7.35 -11.05 -24.51
CA ASP A 291 8.06 -11.56 -23.33
C ASP A 291 7.09 -12.30 -22.39
N MET A 292 5.87 -11.76 -22.17
CA MET A 292 4.82 -12.42 -21.42
C MET A 292 4.36 -13.72 -22.09
N ALA A 293 4.24 -13.73 -23.42
CA ALA A 293 3.87 -14.92 -24.18
C ALA A 293 4.89 -16.06 -23.97
N VAL A 294 6.19 -15.75 -24.07
CA VAL A 294 7.27 -16.71 -23.81
C VAL A 294 7.21 -17.20 -22.35
N LEU A 295 7.07 -16.30 -21.38
CA LEU A 295 7.00 -16.64 -19.96
C LEU A 295 5.82 -17.54 -19.63
N THR A 296 4.67 -17.31 -20.22
CA THR A 296 3.42 -18.02 -19.90
C THR A 296 3.13 -19.21 -20.81
N GLY A 297 3.95 -19.41 -21.86
CA GLY A 297 3.76 -20.45 -22.86
C GLY A 297 2.54 -20.23 -23.74
N GLY A 298 2.09 -18.97 -23.88
CA GLY A 298 1.00 -18.54 -24.75
C GLY A 298 1.49 -17.92 -26.05
N GLN A 299 0.57 -17.28 -26.75
CA GLN A 299 0.86 -16.54 -27.99
C GLN A 299 0.35 -15.10 -27.88
N LEU A 300 1.09 -14.15 -28.48
CA LEU A 300 0.58 -12.81 -28.69
C LEU A 300 -0.46 -12.84 -29.80
N ILE A 301 -1.68 -12.44 -29.49
CA ILE A 301 -2.78 -12.32 -30.45
C ILE A 301 -2.64 -10.97 -31.13
N SER A 302 -2.22 -11.02 -32.39
CA SER A 302 -1.96 -9.86 -33.24
C SER A 302 -2.40 -10.13 -34.67
N GLU A 303 -3.12 -9.18 -35.26
CA GLU A 303 -3.52 -9.25 -36.66
C GLU A 303 -2.31 -9.18 -37.60
N ASP A 304 -1.23 -8.51 -37.21
CA ASP A 304 0.01 -8.45 -37.95
C ASP A 304 0.66 -9.84 -38.09
N LEU A 305 0.44 -10.71 -37.07
CA LEU A 305 0.85 -12.11 -37.09
C LEU A 305 -0.18 -13.04 -37.75
N GLY A 306 -1.27 -12.47 -38.31
CA GLY A 306 -2.33 -13.23 -38.97
C GLY A 306 -3.32 -13.88 -37.99
N ILE A 307 -3.25 -13.59 -36.69
CA ILE A 307 -4.11 -14.19 -35.67
C ILE A 307 -5.24 -13.23 -35.33
N LYS A 308 -6.47 -13.60 -35.71
CA LYS A 308 -7.68 -12.85 -35.33
C LYS A 308 -8.21 -13.34 -33.99
N LEU A 309 -8.77 -12.41 -33.20
CA LEU A 309 -9.34 -12.71 -31.87
C LEU A 309 -10.44 -13.78 -31.89
N GLU A 310 -11.22 -13.82 -32.98
CA GLU A 310 -12.31 -14.79 -33.21
C GLU A 310 -11.82 -16.25 -33.33
N ASN A 311 -10.55 -16.44 -33.70
CA ASN A 311 -9.92 -17.75 -33.92
C ASN A 311 -9.07 -18.21 -32.74
N VAL A 312 -9.10 -17.49 -31.61
CA VAL A 312 -8.30 -17.82 -30.44
C VAL A 312 -8.85 -19.05 -29.73
N THR A 313 -7.98 -20.02 -29.46
CA THR A 313 -8.30 -21.24 -28.72
C THR A 313 -7.56 -21.27 -27.39
N LEU A 314 -7.96 -22.15 -26.46
CA LEU A 314 -7.40 -22.22 -25.10
C LEU A 314 -5.90 -22.58 -25.07
N ASP A 315 -5.40 -23.26 -26.09
CA ASP A 315 -3.99 -23.62 -26.25
C ASP A 315 -3.11 -22.43 -26.71
N MET A 316 -3.70 -21.39 -27.29
CA MET A 316 -3.02 -20.14 -27.60
C MET A 316 -2.90 -19.23 -26.37
N LEU A 317 -3.70 -19.45 -25.33
CA LEU A 317 -3.64 -18.67 -24.10
C LEU A 317 -2.45 -19.04 -23.25
N GLY A 318 -1.78 -18.03 -22.70
CA GLY A 318 -0.78 -18.24 -21.66
C GLY A 318 -1.37 -18.86 -20.40
N LYS A 319 -0.52 -19.46 -19.57
CA LYS A 319 -0.88 -20.07 -18.29
C LYS A 319 0.15 -19.71 -17.24
N ALA A 320 -0.29 -19.60 -16.00
CA ALA A 320 0.57 -19.41 -14.84
C ALA A 320 -0.04 -20.15 -13.65
N LYS A 321 0.76 -20.39 -12.62
CA LYS A 321 0.26 -20.95 -11.37
C LYS A 321 -0.63 -19.95 -10.64
N LYS A 322 -0.24 -18.67 -10.64
CA LYS A 322 -0.98 -17.58 -10.00
C LYS A 322 -0.75 -16.26 -10.72
N VAL A 323 -1.77 -15.41 -10.72
CA VAL A 323 -1.65 -13.99 -11.09
C VAL A 323 -2.21 -13.14 -9.96
N ILE A 324 -1.47 -12.10 -9.57
CA ILE A 324 -1.87 -11.11 -8.57
C ILE A 324 -1.98 -9.76 -9.29
N VAL A 325 -3.18 -9.17 -9.28
CA VAL A 325 -3.42 -7.85 -9.87
C VAL A 325 -3.74 -6.87 -8.75
N GLU A 326 -2.86 -5.91 -8.55
CA GLU A 326 -2.99 -4.81 -7.61
C GLU A 326 -3.57 -3.58 -8.31
N LYS A 327 -3.66 -2.47 -7.60
CA LYS A 327 -4.12 -1.20 -8.16
C LYS A 327 -3.21 -0.65 -9.26
N GLU A 328 -1.91 -0.80 -9.10
CA GLU A 328 -0.89 -0.22 -10.01
C GLU A 328 -0.04 -1.29 -10.71
N ASN A 329 0.00 -2.52 -10.20
CA ASN A 329 0.89 -3.58 -10.67
C ASN A 329 0.16 -4.88 -10.97
N THR A 330 0.74 -5.68 -11.85
CA THR A 330 0.33 -7.07 -12.10
C THR A 330 1.54 -7.98 -12.03
N THR A 331 1.44 -9.03 -11.20
CA THR A 331 2.50 -10.04 -11.02
C THR A 331 2.04 -11.38 -11.57
N ILE A 332 2.79 -11.94 -12.50
CA ILE A 332 2.62 -13.30 -13.01
C ILE A 332 3.62 -14.19 -12.26
N VAL A 333 3.12 -15.21 -11.58
CA VAL A 333 3.90 -16.11 -10.73
C VAL A 333 3.88 -17.51 -11.36
N ASP A 334 5.06 -18.09 -11.56
CA ASP A 334 5.26 -19.45 -12.07
C ASP A 334 4.54 -19.65 -13.43
N GLY A 335 5.04 -18.93 -14.44
CA GLY A 335 4.56 -19.02 -15.81
C GLY A 335 4.87 -20.40 -16.41
N SER A 336 3.95 -20.92 -17.22
CA SER A 336 4.05 -22.26 -17.80
C SER A 336 4.89 -22.33 -19.08
N GLY A 337 5.67 -21.28 -19.41
CA GLY A 337 6.58 -21.24 -20.54
C GLY A 337 7.72 -22.25 -20.41
N LYS A 338 8.27 -22.68 -21.54
CA LYS A 338 9.42 -23.58 -21.51
C LYS A 338 10.69 -22.80 -21.14
N LYS A 339 11.46 -23.34 -20.20
CA LYS A 339 12.68 -22.70 -19.72
C LYS A 339 13.68 -22.38 -20.86
N ALA A 340 13.81 -23.28 -21.83
CA ALA A 340 14.67 -23.07 -23.00
C ALA A 340 14.23 -21.87 -23.85
N ASP A 341 12.92 -21.66 -24.03
CA ASP A 341 12.38 -20.53 -24.79
C ASP A 341 12.63 -19.21 -24.03
N LEU A 342 12.48 -19.24 -22.69
CA LEU A 342 12.77 -18.12 -21.80
C LEU A 342 14.27 -17.74 -21.83
N GLU A 343 15.17 -18.72 -21.71
CA GLU A 343 16.62 -18.51 -21.81
C GLU A 343 17.01 -17.96 -23.19
N GLY A 344 16.40 -18.46 -24.26
CA GLY A 344 16.58 -17.93 -25.61
C GLY A 344 16.14 -16.46 -25.73
N ARG A 345 14.99 -16.11 -25.14
CA ARG A 345 14.50 -14.72 -25.12
C ARG A 345 15.42 -13.79 -24.34
N ILE A 346 15.91 -14.24 -23.18
CA ILE A 346 16.88 -13.51 -22.36
C ILE A 346 18.18 -13.27 -23.15
N ALA A 347 18.70 -14.27 -23.86
CA ALA A 347 19.88 -14.14 -24.68
C ALA A 347 19.68 -13.14 -25.83
N GLN A 348 18.49 -13.14 -26.46
CA GLN A 348 18.12 -12.18 -27.50
C GLN A 348 18.10 -10.73 -26.99
N ILE A 349 17.52 -10.49 -25.80
CA ILE A 349 17.50 -9.15 -25.20
C ILE A 349 18.92 -8.69 -24.84
N LYS A 350 19.78 -9.59 -24.33
CA LYS A 350 21.19 -9.26 -24.05
C LYS A 350 21.94 -8.84 -25.31
N ALA A 351 21.76 -9.55 -26.42
CA ALA A 351 22.35 -9.16 -27.71
C ALA A 351 21.87 -7.77 -28.16
N GLN A 352 20.56 -7.47 -28.03
CA GLN A 352 20.02 -6.14 -28.35
C GLN A 352 20.62 -5.02 -27.47
N ILE A 353 20.94 -5.30 -26.20
CA ILE A 353 21.61 -4.34 -25.30
C ILE A 353 23.02 -4.02 -25.80
N GLU A 354 23.75 -5.00 -26.32
CA GLU A 354 25.09 -4.82 -26.86
C GLU A 354 25.09 -4.08 -28.22
N GLU A 355 24.08 -4.34 -29.04
CA GLU A 355 23.97 -3.76 -30.39
C GLU A 355 23.46 -2.32 -30.40
N THR A 356 22.64 -1.92 -29.39
CA THR A 356 22.02 -0.59 -29.38
C THR A 356 23.05 0.52 -29.12
N THR A 357 22.96 1.58 -29.91
CA THR A 357 23.76 2.82 -29.76
C THR A 357 23.04 3.89 -28.94
N SER A 358 21.75 3.71 -28.65
CA SER A 358 20.93 4.63 -27.87
C SER A 358 21.01 4.29 -26.39
N ASP A 359 21.48 5.21 -25.56
CA ASP A 359 21.52 5.02 -24.09
C ASP A 359 20.13 4.82 -23.50
N TYR A 360 19.12 5.52 -24.03
CA TYR A 360 17.74 5.37 -23.63
C TYR A 360 17.16 3.97 -23.97
N ASP A 361 17.43 3.46 -25.17
CA ASP A 361 16.96 2.12 -25.55
C ASP A 361 17.72 1.04 -24.77
N ARG A 362 19.00 1.26 -24.51
CA ARG A 362 19.80 0.38 -23.65
C ARG A 362 19.21 0.27 -22.24
N GLU A 363 18.86 1.40 -21.63
CA GLU A 363 18.20 1.43 -20.31
C GLU A 363 16.88 0.64 -20.34
N LYS A 364 16.03 0.87 -21.34
CA LYS A 364 14.74 0.16 -21.46
C LYS A 364 14.86 -1.33 -21.75
N LEU A 365 15.88 -1.74 -22.48
CA LEU A 365 16.20 -3.15 -22.69
C LEU A 365 16.73 -3.80 -21.39
N GLN A 366 17.54 -3.08 -20.61
CA GLN A 366 17.99 -3.54 -19.30
C GLN A 366 16.85 -3.71 -18.29
N GLU A 367 15.90 -2.76 -18.22
CA GLU A 367 14.68 -2.91 -17.42
C GLU A 367 13.89 -4.16 -17.83
N ARG A 368 13.71 -4.38 -19.12
CA ARG A 368 13.00 -5.54 -19.67
C ARG A 368 13.70 -6.86 -19.33
N LEU A 369 15.04 -6.87 -19.47
CA LEU A 369 15.87 -8.01 -19.08
C LEU A 369 15.74 -8.33 -17.59
N ALA A 370 15.81 -7.31 -16.73
CA ALA A 370 15.70 -7.48 -15.30
C ALA A 370 14.34 -8.07 -14.89
N LYS A 371 13.24 -7.59 -15.51
CA LYS A 371 11.88 -8.11 -15.25
C LYS A 371 11.72 -9.57 -15.70
N LEU A 372 12.34 -9.97 -16.78
CA LEU A 372 12.21 -11.33 -17.33
C LEU A 372 13.16 -12.34 -16.67
N ALA A 373 14.40 -11.92 -16.38
CA ALA A 373 15.45 -12.79 -15.84
C ALA A 373 15.43 -12.91 -14.31
N GLY A 374 14.82 -11.94 -13.60
CA GLY A 374 14.80 -11.90 -12.14
C GLY A 374 13.92 -12.97 -11.50
N GLY A 375 12.87 -13.42 -12.17
CA GLY A 375 11.89 -14.34 -11.60
C GLY A 375 11.09 -13.72 -10.44
N VAL A 376 10.39 -14.57 -9.69
CA VAL A 376 9.60 -14.19 -8.51
C VAL A 376 10.05 -15.03 -7.32
N ALA A 377 10.47 -14.37 -6.24
CA ALA A 377 10.70 -15.03 -4.96
C ALA A 377 9.37 -15.13 -4.20
N ILE A 378 9.03 -16.29 -3.71
CA ILE A 378 7.81 -16.56 -2.95
C ILE A 378 8.21 -16.90 -1.52
N ILE A 379 7.85 -16.03 -0.57
CA ILE A 379 7.98 -16.34 0.86
C ILE A 379 6.67 -16.98 1.32
N LYS A 380 6.72 -18.30 1.58
CA LYS A 380 5.59 -19.07 2.09
C LYS A 380 5.63 -19.07 3.61
N VAL A 381 4.71 -18.35 4.22
CA VAL A 381 4.68 -18.15 5.67
C VAL A 381 3.95 -19.30 6.36
N GLY A 382 4.65 -20.05 7.20
CA GLY A 382 4.12 -21.12 8.01
C GLY A 382 3.80 -20.72 9.45
N GLY A 383 2.92 -21.47 10.11
CA GLY A 383 2.55 -21.28 11.51
C GLY A 383 1.61 -22.37 12.01
N ALA A 384 1.42 -22.44 13.34
CA ALA A 384 0.60 -23.45 13.99
C ALA A 384 -0.91 -23.21 13.85
N THR A 385 -1.32 -21.96 13.67
CA THR A 385 -2.72 -21.56 13.55
C THR A 385 -2.90 -20.56 12.41
N GLU A 386 -4.10 -20.53 11.83
CA GLU A 386 -4.43 -19.57 10.76
C GLU A 386 -4.26 -18.10 11.21
N VAL A 387 -4.56 -17.81 12.48
CA VAL A 387 -4.39 -16.46 13.05
C VAL A 387 -2.91 -16.08 13.12
N GLU A 388 -2.03 -17.01 13.53
CA GLU A 388 -0.58 -16.79 13.56
C GLU A 388 0.00 -16.61 12.16
N VAL A 389 -0.43 -17.44 11.20
CA VAL A 389 0.02 -17.34 9.80
C VAL A 389 -0.34 -15.99 9.20
N LYS A 390 -1.56 -15.51 9.42
CA LYS A 390 -2.01 -14.20 8.93
C LYS A 390 -1.22 -13.05 9.55
N GLU A 391 -1.01 -13.04 10.86
CA GLU A 391 -0.20 -12.02 11.54
C GLU A 391 1.24 -12.01 11.02
N LYS A 392 1.85 -13.18 10.92
CA LYS A 392 3.22 -13.32 10.44
C LYS A 392 3.36 -12.93 8.98
N LYS A 393 2.34 -13.22 8.15
CA LYS A 393 2.30 -12.81 6.75
C LYS A 393 2.24 -11.28 6.61
N ASP A 394 1.35 -10.61 7.34
CA ASP A 394 1.26 -9.14 7.34
C ASP A 394 2.63 -8.54 7.72
N ARG A 395 3.30 -9.06 8.74
CA ARG A 395 4.61 -8.62 9.19
C ARG A 395 5.73 -8.86 8.17
N VAL A 396 5.68 -9.97 7.42
CA VAL A 396 6.62 -10.23 6.32
C VAL A 396 6.37 -9.30 5.14
N ASP A 397 5.10 -9.02 4.81
CA ASP A 397 4.71 -8.07 3.77
C ASP A 397 5.25 -6.66 4.09
N ASP A 398 5.04 -6.16 5.31
CA ASP A 398 5.55 -4.86 5.77
C ASP A 398 7.08 -4.79 5.67
N ALA A 399 7.77 -5.84 6.17
CA ALA A 399 9.23 -5.91 6.14
C ALA A 399 9.79 -5.97 4.71
N MET A 400 9.11 -6.63 3.79
CA MET A 400 9.48 -6.66 2.37
C MET A 400 9.35 -5.25 1.75
N HIS A 401 8.24 -4.57 1.97
CA HIS A 401 8.01 -3.22 1.44
C HIS A 401 8.99 -2.20 2.02
N ALA A 402 9.22 -2.23 3.32
CA ALA A 402 10.22 -1.39 3.98
C ALA A 402 11.63 -1.62 3.42
N THR A 403 11.98 -2.88 3.15
CA THR A 403 13.28 -3.23 2.58
C THR A 403 13.44 -2.71 1.16
N LYS A 404 12.42 -2.83 0.30
CA LYS A 404 12.41 -2.24 -1.05
C LYS A 404 12.54 -0.71 -0.98
N ALA A 405 11.76 -0.06 -0.14
CA ALA A 405 11.83 1.39 0.07
C ALA A 405 13.23 1.86 0.52
N ALA A 406 13.91 1.05 1.34
CA ALA A 406 15.26 1.33 1.80
C ALA A 406 16.32 1.19 0.69
N VAL A 407 16.16 0.23 -0.20
CA VAL A 407 17.03 0.07 -1.38
C VAL A 407 16.85 1.23 -2.36
N GLU A 408 15.61 1.71 -2.54
CA GLU A 408 15.28 2.81 -3.45
C GLU A 408 15.86 4.17 -2.99
N GLU A 409 15.65 4.55 -1.73
CA GLU A 409 15.98 5.91 -1.25
C GLU A 409 17.01 5.93 -0.12
N GLY A 410 17.48 4.78 0.34
CA GLY A 410 18.39 4.69 1.48
C GLY A 410 17.67 4.70 2.82
N VAL A 411 18.48 4.78 3.89
CA VAL A 411 18.03 4.71 5.29
C VAL A 411 18.51 5.89 6.11
N VAL A 412 17.80 6.17 7.19
CA VAL A 412 18.13 7.16 8.23
C VAL A 412 18.06 6.51 9.62
N ALA A 413 18.46 7.24 10.65
CA ALA A 413 18.29 6.81 12.04
C ALA A 413 16.80 6.56 12.34
N GLY A 414 16.48 5.36 12.83
CA GLY A 414 15.12 4.91 13.09
C GLY A 414 14.55 5.38 14.42
N GLY A 415 13.42 4.76 14.81
CA GLY A 415 12.79 5.02 16.10
C GLY A 415 12.26 6.45 16.27
N GLY A 416 11.92 7.14 15.17
CA GLY A 416 11.46 8.52 15.16
C GLY A 416 12.58 9.58 15.27
N ALA A 417 13.85 9.17 15.41
CA ALA A 417 14.98 10.11 15.56
C ALA A 417 15.16 10.99 14.31
N ALA A 418 15.02 10.42 13.11
CA ALA A 418 15.14 11.20 11.86
C ALA A 418 14.14 12.35 11.79
N LEU A 419 12.88 12.12 12.16
CA LEU A 419 11.83 13.14 12.23
C LEU A 419 12.14 14.19 13.31
N LEU A 420 12.57 13.75 14.49
CA LEU A 420 12.92 14.65 15.59
C LEU A 420 14.03 15.62 15.19
N TYR A 421 15.11 15.13 14.58
CA TYR A 421 16.24 15.97 14.19
C TYR A 421 15.95 16.87 12.98
N ALA A 422 14.93 16.57 12.15
CA ALA A 422 14.48 17.46 11.09
C ALA A 422 13.95 18.80 11.60
N ILE A 423 13.61 18.90 12.88
CA ILE A 423 13.25 20.15 13.56
C ILE A 423 14.32 21.25 13.35
N ARG A 424 15.60 20.89 13.28
CA ARG A 424 16.71 21.83 13.09
C ARG A 424 16.67 22.54 11.74
N ALA A 425 16.14 21.90 10.71
CA ALA A 425 15.93 22.54 9.41
C ALA A 425 14.89 23.64 9.48
N LEU A 426 13.90 23.51 10.36
CA LEU A 426 12.80 24.48 10.51
C LEU A 426 13.25 25.80 11.15
N GLU A 427 14.35 25.80 11.94
CA GLU A 427 14.89 27.01 12.59
C GLU A 427 15.38 28.05 11.59
N LYS A 428 15.72 27.64 10.37
CA LYS A 428 16.22 28.49 9.29
C LYS A 428 15.13 29.06 8.41
N LEU A 429 13.88 28.63 8.58
CA LEU A 429 12.77 29.04 7.73
C LEU A 429 12.33 30.46 8.03
N ARG A 430 12.03 31.21 6.99
CA ARG A 430 11.44 32.54 7.07
C ARG A 430 9.95 32.46 6.72
N ALA A 431 9.10 32.73 7.68
CA ALA A 431 7.67 32.85 7.47
C ALA A 431 7.31 34.20 6.85
N GLY A 432 6.28 34.25 6.03
CA GLY A 432 5.76 35.46 5.44
C GLY A 432 4.95 36.33 6.42
N ASN A 433 4.38 35.72 7.47
CA ASN A 433 3.62 36.38 8.54
C ASN A 433 3.62 35.50 9.82
N ASP A 434 3.01 36.04 10.91
CA ASP A 434 2.98 35.35 12.21
C ASP A 434 2.15 34.05 12.17
N ASP A 435 1.06 33.98 11.43
CA ASP A 435 0.23 32.79 11.31
C ASP A 435 1.01 31.66 10.60
N GLN A 436 1.77 31.96 9.54
CA GLN A 436 2.67 30.99 8.90
C GLN A 436 3.77 30.51 9.85
N LYS A 437 4.30 31.41 10.69
CA LYS A 437 5.28 31.04 11.73
C LYS A 437 4.69 30.03 12.72
N VAL A 438 3.44 30.21 13.11
CA VAL A 438 2.75 29.22 13.96
C VAL A 438 2.49 27.92 13.19
N GLY A 439 2.22 27.96 11.89
CA GLY A 439 2.15 26.77 11.04
C GLY A 439 3.45 25.95 11.07
N ILE A 440 4.61 26.61 11.01
CA ILE A 440 5.92 25.96 11.16
C ILE A 440 6.08 25.35 12.57
N GLU A 441 5.64 26.07 13.60
CA GLU A 441 5.70 25.60 14.99
C GLU A 441 4.81 24.38 15.24
N ILE A 442 3.64 24.28 14.57
CA ILE A 442 2.77 23.11 14.61
C ILE A 442 3.54 21.86 14.14
N VAL A 443 4.24 21.96 12.99
CA VAL A 443 5.05 20.85 12.46
C VAL A 443 6.21 20.54 13.40
N ARG A 444 6.89 21.55 13.92
CA ARG A 444 7.99 21.39 14.90
C ARG A 444 7.56 20.55 16.12
N ARG A 445 6.34 20.76 16.60
CA ARG A 445 5.78 19.96 17.72
C ARG A 445 5.37 18.57 17.26
N ALA A 446 4.75 18.46 16.10
CA ALA A 446 4.29 17.19 15.55
C ALA A 446 5.46 16.22 15.28
N LEU A 447 6.61 16.70 14.81
CA LEU A 447 7.80 15.88 14.53
C LEU A 447 8.36 15.18 15.78
N GLN A 448 8.02 15.61 16.99
CA GLN A 448 8.38 14.95 18.24
C GLN A 448 7.48 13.75 18.57
N SER A 449 6.26 13.72 17.99
CA SER A 449 5.23 12.76 18.41
C SER A 449 5.62 11.29 18.18
N PRO A 450 6.26 10.88 17.07
CA PRO A 450 6.63 9.48 16.88
C PRO A 450 7.60 8.95 17.93
N VAL A 451 8.71 9.67 18.20
CA VAL A 451 9.69 9.24 19.21
C VAL A 451 9.08 9.23 20.62
N ARG A 452 8.21 10.21 20.92
CA ARG A 452 7.49 10.25 22.21
C ARG A 452 6.57 9.04 22.37
N GLN A 453 5.77 8.73 21.34
CA GLN A 453 4.87 7.60 21.38
C GLN A 453 5.60 6.25 21.48
N ILE A 454 6.74 6.09 20.78
CA ILE A 454 7.58 4.88 20.91
C ILE A 454 8.09 4.72 22.33
N ALA A 455 8.56 5.82 22.97
CA ALA A 455 9.02 5.81 24.33
C ALA A 455 7.90 5.48 25.33
N GLU A 456 6.72 6.09 25.17
CA GLU A 456 5.53 5.88 26.00
C GLU A 456 5.04 4.41 25.91
N ASN A 457 4.99 3.83 24.71
CA ASN A 457 4.65 2.42 24.51
C ASN A 457 5.67 1.48 25.18
N ALA A 458 6.90 1.93 25.35
CA ALA A 458 7.96 1.21 26.05
C ALA A 458 7.96 1.43 27.58
N GLY A 459 7.08 2.29 28.11
CA GLY A 459 6.97 2.58 29.54
C GLY A 459 7.87 3.71 30.02
N PHE A 460 8.40 4.56 29.12
CA PHE A 460 9.23 5.71 29.44
C PHE A 460 8.47 7.02 29.20
N ASP A 461 8.89 8.09 29.86
CA ASP A 461 8.35 9.44 29.60
C ASP A 461 8.83 9.94 28.25
N GLY A 462 7.91 10.08 27.30
CA GLY A 462 8.20 10.50 25.93
C GLY A 462 8.77 11.93 25.84
N ALA A 463 8.36 12.83 26.74
CA ALA A 463 8.86 14.20 26.75
C ALA A 463 10.33 14.26 27.22
N VAL A 464 10.68 13.46 28.24
CA VAL A 464 12.05 13.34 28.74
C VAL A 464 12.97 12.75 27.66
N VAL A 465 12.51 11.70 26.96
CA VAL A 465 13.29 11.07 25.89
C VAL A 465 13.50 12.05 24.73
N ALA A 466 12.45 12.72 24.25
CA ALA A 466 12.58 13.71 23.18
C ALA A 466 13.49 14.88 23.57
N GLY A 467 13.36 15.42 24.78
CA GLY A 467 14.21 16.48 25.31
C GLY A 467 15.70 16.09 25.30
N LYS A 468 16.03 14.92 25.84
CA LYS A 468 17.42 14.40 25.85
C LYS A 468 18.00 14.26 24.44
N LEU A 469 17.20 13.86 23.46
CA LEU A 469 17.66 13.71 22.08
C LEU A 469 17.86 15.07 21.41
N LEU A 470 17.01 16.06 21.67
CA LEU A 470 17.16 17.42 21.12
C LEU A 470 18.44 18.10 21.58
N ASP A 471 18.96 17.79 22.78
CA ASP A 471 20.22 18.31 23.30
C ASP A 471 21.45 17.71 22.61
N GLN A 472 21.30 16.62 21.83
CA GLN A 472 22.41 15.97 21.14
C GLN A 472 22.69 16.64 19.80
N LYS A 473 23.97 16.67 19.40
CA LYS A 473 24.40 17.20 18.09
C LYS A 473 24.38 16.12 16.99
N ASP A 474 24.65 14.88 17.36
CA ASP A 474 24.71 13.76 16.42
C ASP A 474 23.28 13.31 16.04
N ALA A 475 22.95 13.39 14.76
CA ALA A 475 21.66 12.99 14.22
C ALA A 475 21.46 11.45 14.15
N ASN A 476 22.50 10.66 14.39
CA ASN A 476 22.41 9.21 14.50
C ASN A 476 22.14 8.73 15.92
N TYR A 477 22.23 9.60 16.91
CA TYR A 477 21.97 9.27 18.31
C TYR A 477 20.46 9.18 18.55
N GLY A 478 20.01 8.11 19.18
CA GLY A 478 18.58 7.86 19.39
C GLY A 478 18.31 7.03 20.65
N PHE A 479 17.05 6.70 20.85
CA PHE A 479 16.58 5.91 21.98
C PHE A 479 16.18 4.50 21.51
N ASP A 480 16.95 3.48 21.94
CA ASP A 480 16.58 2.07 21.77
C ASP A 480 15.47 1.71 22.77
N ALA A 481 14.21 1.84 22.36
CA ALA A 481 13.05 1.57 23.20
C ALA A 481 12.94 0.09 23.60
N GLN A 482 13.57 -0.83 22.89
CA GLN A 482 13.61 -2.25 23.25
C GLN A 482 14.41 -2.49 24.53
N LYS A 483 15.58 -1.82 24.64
CA LYS A 483 16.49 -1.96 25.79
C LYS A 483 16.34 -0.86 26.84
N GLY A 484 15.84 0.31 26.44
CA GLY A 484 15.74 1.49 27.32
C GLY A 484 17.01 2.35 27.33
N ASP A 485 17.90 2.17 26.34
CA ASP A 485 19.21 2.81 26.29
C ASP A 485 19.30 3.86 25.16
N TYR A 486 20.23 4.78 25.29
CA TYR A 486 20.55 5.78 24.27
C TYR A 486 21.78 5.33 23.48
N VAL A 487 21.64 5.16 22.16
CA VAL A 487 22.65 4.55 21.31
C VAL A 487 22.81 5.29 19.98
N ASP A 488 23.90 5.00 19.25
CA ASP A 488 23.98 5.30 17.81
C ASP A 488 23.05 4.32 17.08
N MET A 489 21.94 4.85 16.57
CA MET A 489 20.86 4.06 15.96
C MET A 489 21.35 3.31 14.71
N VAL A 490 22.15 3.98 13.87
CA VAL A 490 22.67 3.39 12.63
C VAL A 490 23.63 2.23 12.93
N LYS A 491 24.57 2.40 13.87
CA LYS A 491 25.48 1.32 14.27
C LYS A 491 24.75 0.17 14.98
N SER A 492 23.68 0.49 15.68
CA SER A 492 22.85 -0.52 16.37
C SER A 492 21.88 -1.24 15.43
N GLY A 493 21.83 -0.86 14.14
CA GLY A 493 20.94 -1.43 13.15
C GLY A 493 19.49 -0.96 13.28
N ILE A 494 19.20 0.07 14.09
CA ILE A 494 17.86 0.66 14.24
C ILE A 494 17.72 1.77 13.21
N ILE A 495 17.25 1.41 12.04
CA ILE A 495 17.20 2.26 10.84
C ILE A 495 15.82 2.21 10.20
N ASP A 496 15.38 3.35 9.67
CA ASP A 496 14.11 3.47 8.95
C ASP A 496 14.37 3.86 7.48
N PRO A 497 13.60 3.34 6.50
CA PRO A 497 13.71 3.77 5.10
C PRO A 497 13.31 5.23 4.93
N VAL A 498 14.10 5.99 4.17
CA VAL A 498 13.82 7.41 3.88
C VAL A 498 12.45 7.59 3.24
N LYS A 499 12.11 6.74 2.26
CA LYS A 499 10.83 6.76 1.58
C LYS A 499 9.65 6.62 2.55
N VAL A 500 9.75 5.70 3.52
CA VAL A 500 8.72 5.49 4.55
C VAL A 500 8.56 6.74 5.43
N VAL A 501 9.67 7.26 5.96
CA VAL A 501 9.66 8.40 6.89
C VAL A 501 9.12 9.67 6.23
N ARG A 502 9.60 9.99 5.00
CA ARG A 502 9.14 11.20 4.29
C ARG A 502 7.70 11.10 3.82
N THR A 503 7.27 9.93 3.32
CA THR A 503 5.90 9.73 2.86
C THR A 503 4.92 9.84 4.02
N ALA A 504 5.24 9.24 5.17
CA ALA A 504 4.43 9.37 6.38
C ALA A 504 4.22 10.84 6.79
N LEU A 505 5.27 11.67 6.72
CA LEU A 505 5.17 13.10 7.03
C LEU A 505 4.38 13.88 5.96
N GLN A 506 4.61 13.62 4.68
CA GLN A 506 3.95 14.30 3.57
C GLN A 506 2.44 14.01 3.54
N ASP A 507 2.06 12.74 3.65
CA ASP A 507 0.64 12.35 3.64
C ASP A 507 -0.09 12.84 4.89
N ALA A 508 0.55 12.75 6.07
CA ALA A 508 0.02 13.30 7.31
C ALA A 508 -0.27 14.81 7.20
N ALA A 509 0.69 15.57 6.70
CA ALA A 509 0.55 17.02 6.57
C ALA A 509 -0.45 17.43 5.50
N SER A 510 -0.51 16.70 4.39
CA SER A 510 -1.47 16.95 3.30
C SER A 510 -2.90 16.92 3.82
N VAL A 511 -3.28 15.81 4.46
CA VAL A 511 -4.64 15.63 4.99
C VAL A 511 -4.89 16.52 6.22
N ALA A 512 -3.93 16.60 7.15
CA ALA A 512 -4.07 17.45 8.32
C ALA A 512 -4.25 18.94 7.95
N GLY A 513 -3.53 19.42 6.92
CA GLY A 513 -3.69 20.77 6.40
C GLY A 513 -5.11 21.05 5.87
N LEU A 514 -5.74 20.08 5.22
CA LEU A 514 -7.14 20.16 4.79
C LEU A 514 -8.10 20.20 5.98
N LEU A 515 -7.87 19.37 6.99
CA LEU A 515 -8.68 19.35 8.21
C LEU A 515 -8.58 20.67 9.00
N VAL A 516 -7.38 21.24 9.10
CA VAL A 516 -7.15 22.55 9.76
C VAL A 516 -7.88 23.68 9.04
N THR A 517 -7.99 23.63 7.72
CA THR A 517 -8.69 24.64 6.91
C THR A 517 -10.20 24.39 6.77
N THR A 518 -10.73 23.29 7.33
CA THR A 518 -12.16 22.97 7.25
C THR A 518 -12.98 23.84 8.19
N GLU A 519 -14.05 24.46 7.65
CA GLU A 519 -14.99 25.30 8.39
C GLU A 519 -16.36 24.65 8.53
N ALA A 520 -16.81 23.86 7.56
CA ALA A 520 -18.13 23.24 7.55
C ALA A 520 -18.04 21.74 7.24
N MET A 521 -18.92 20.96 7.86
CA MET A 521 -19.10 19.55 7.61
C MET A 521 -20.55 19.26 7.24
N VAL A 522 -20.79 18.46 6.20
CA VAL A 522 -22.12 18.15 5.67
C VAL A 522 -22.32 16.64 5.70
N ALA A 523 -23.29 16.16 6.46
CA ALA A 523 -23.64 14.74 6.56
C ALA A 523 -25.11 14.49 6.23
N GLU A 524 -25.46 13.27 5.84
CA GLU A 524 -26.86 12.88 5.72
C GLU A 524 -27.53 12.74 7.08
N LYS A 525 -28.72 13.30 7.23
CA LYS A 525 -29.52 13.07 8.45
C LYS A 525 -29.88 11.57 8.54
N PRO A 526 -29.75 10.96 9.74
CA PRO A 526 -30.24 9.62 9.94
C PRO A 526 -31.73 9.56 9.62
N GLU A 527 -32.13 8.62 8.77
CA GLU A 527 -33.56 8.35 8.58
C GLU A 527 -34.13 7.83 9.91
N LYS A 528 -35.19 8.48 10.40
CA LYS A 528 -35.95 7.93 11.52
C LYS A 528 -36.53 6.59 11.02
N LYS A 529 -36.04 5.48 11.54
CA LYS A 529 -36.69 4.18 11.33
C LYS A 529 -38.15 4.34 11.73
N ALA A 530 -39.07 4.19 10.76
CA ALA A 530 -40.48 4.12 11.08
C ALA A 530 -40.69 3.02 12.14
N PRO A 531 -41.48 3.25 13.19
CA PRO A 531 -41.79 2.21 14.13
C PRO A 531 -42.36 1.00 13.36
N PRO A 532 -41.99 -0.24 13.73
CA PRO A 532 -42.52 -1.42 13.09
C PRO A 532 -44.04 -1.33 13.14
N MET A 533 -44.71 -1.43 11.97
CA MET A 533 -46.17 -1.54 11.95
C MET A 533 -46.57 -2.70 12.86
N PRO A 534 -47.54 -2.50 13.76
CA PRO A 534 -48.06 -3.61 14.53
C PRO A 534 -48.60 -4.68 13.56
N PRO A 535 -48.38 -5.97 13.83
CA PRO A 535 -48.91 -7.02 12.96
C PRO A 535 -50.41 -6.80 12.85
N GLY A 536 -50.86 -6.60 11.61
CA GLY A 536 -52.28 -6.36 11.34
C GLY A 536 -53.12 -7.47 11.95
N GLY A 537 -54.01 -7.08 12.89
CA GLY A 537 -55.02 -7.96 13.44
C GLY A 537 -55.80 -8.56 12.32
N GLY A 538 -55.75 -9.88 12.18
CA GLY A 538 -56.59 -10.62 11.27
C GLY A 538 -58.04 -10.30 11.58
N ASP A 539 -58.72 -9.71 10.60
CA ASP A 539 -60.15 -9.56 10.58
C ASP A 539 -60.78 -10.95 10.42
N MET A 540 -61.23 -11.53 11.51
CA MET A 540 -62.16 -12.64 11.55
C MET A 540 -63.56 -12.04 11.47
N GLY A 541 -64.14 -11.98 10.32
CA GLY A 541 -65.53 -11.66 10.11
C GLY A 541 -65.95 -12.14 8.74
N GLY A 542 -66.81 -12.99 8.58
CA GLY A 542 -68.03 -13.45 9.08
C GLY A 542 -68.64 -14.36 8.05
N MET A 543 -68.97 -15.56 8.46
CA MET A 543 -69.99 -16.33 7.79
C MET A 543 -71.28 -15.49 7.78
N ASP A 544 -71.99 -15.45 6.66
CA ASP A 544 -73.41 -15.74 6.62
C ASP A 544 -73.95 -15.67 5.17
N PHE A 545 -74.66 -16.79 4.82
CA PHE A 545 -75.57 -17.08 3.78
C PHE A 545 -75.10 -17.15 2.32
#